data_edbeb484c9706bc6bb6047a44ae65156
#
_entry.id   edbeb484c9706bc6bb6047a44ae65156
#
_cell.length_a   1.000
_cell.length_b   1.000
_cell.length_c   1.000
_cell.angle_alpha   90.00
_cell.angle_beta   90.00
_cell.angle_gamma   90.00
#
_symmetry.space_group_name_H-M   'P 1'
#
loop_
_entity.id
_entity.type
_entity.pdbx_description
1 polymer ?
#
loop_
_entity_poly.entity_id
_entity_poly.type
_entity_poly.pdbx_seq_one_letter_code
_entity_poly.pdbx_strand_id
1 'polypeptide(L)'
;EEHATTKATALDAMLDIMESHGWVREKYDAFAYFLPTCPFVSSDDIKKGFEILSKGNCDSVVSMTEIPETIQLACLMSQNSDVLPVFDNIECGLTNSKFIKKYYKPSGAFYMGLWDYLLKNRNFFKGITKGVVIPPERSVDINTIQDIKYAESLV
;
A
#
# COMPACT_ATOMS: atom_id res chain seq x y z
N GLU A 1 -9.85 -22.04 7.80
CA GLU A 1 -8.92 -22.15 8.96
C GLU A 1 -7.44 -21.96 8.56
N GLU A 2 -7.02 -22.36 7.35
CA GLU A 2 -5.61 -22.20 6.88
C GLU A 2 -5.15 -20.75 6.83
N HIS A 3 -6.04 -19.79 6.56
CA HIS A 3 -5.72 -18.35 6.48
C HIS A 3 -5.80 -17.62 7.82
N ALA A 4 -6.21 -18.29 8.89
CA ALA A 4 -6.26 -17.73 10.25
C ALA A 4 -4.95 -17.96 11.03
N THR A 5 -3.82 -18.00 10.34
CA THR A 5 -2.51 -18.18 10.96
C THR A 5 -1.72 -16.86 10.96
N THR A 6 -0.78 -16.71 11.90
CA THR A 6 0.10 -15.53 11.99
C THR A 6 1.02 -15.36 10.76
N LYS A 7 1.09 -16.32 9.84
CA LYS A 7 1.91 -16.28 8.61
C LYS A 7 1.08 -15.98 7.36
N ALA A 8 -0.24 -16.21 7.40
CA ALA A 8 -1.11 -15.95 6.25
C ALA A 8 -1.32 -14.43 6.05
N THR A 9 -1.17 -13.98 4.83
CA THR A 9 -1.42 -12.59 4.45
C THR A 9 -2.84 -12.42 3.87
N ALA A 10 -3.35 -11.18 3.86
CA ALA A 10 -4.61 -10.89 3.16
C ALA A 10 -4.55 -11.26 1.68
N LEU A 11 -3.36 -11.17 1.08
CA LEU A 11 -3.13 -11.59 -0.30
C LEU A 11 -3.31 -13.11 -0.48
N ASP A 12 -2.84 -13.94 0.47
CA ASP A 12 -3.01 -15.39 0.38
C ASP A 12 -4.48 -15.79 0.42
N ALA A 13 -5.26 -15.20 1.34
CA ALA A 13 -6.69 -15.42 1.43
C ALA A 13 -7.43 -15.00 0.14
N MET A 14 -7.04 -13.86 -0.43
CA MET A 14 -7.59 -13.37 -1.69
C MET A 14 -7.29 -14.33 -2.84
N LEU A 15 -6.05 -14.81 -2.96
CA LEU A 15 -5.64 -15.72 -4.02
C LEU A 15 -6.35 -17.09 -3.93
N ASP A 16 -6.56 -17.59 -2.72
CA ASP A 16 -7.34 -18.82 -2.48
C ASP A 16 -8.80 -18.64 -2.95
N ILE A 17 -9.43 -17.51 -2.65
CA ILE A 17 -10.76 -17.17 -3.16
C ILE A 17 -10.76 -17.13 -4.70
N MET A 18 -9.75 -16.51 -5.30
CA MET A 18 -9.65 -16.41 -6.75
C MET A 18 -9.47 -17.78 -7.42
N GLU A 19 -8.67 -18.66 -6.82
CA GLU A 19 -8.42 -20.03 -7.31
C GLU A 19 -9.65 -20.93 -7.13
N SER A 20 -10.29 -20.87 -5.96
CA SER A 20 -11.46 -21.73 -5.65
C SER A 20 -12.74 -21.31 -6.38
N HIS A 21 -12.82 -20.06 -6.86
CA HIS A 21 -13.98 -19.51 -7.56
C HIS A 21 -13.65 -19.16 -9.03
N GLY A 22 -12.95 -20.05 -9.73
CA GLY A 22 -12.52 -19.85 -11.11
C GLY A 22 -13.64 -19.45 -12.09
N TRP A 23 -14.90 -19.81 -11.81
CA TRP A 23 -16.07 -19.39 -12.59
C TRP A 23 -16.31 -17.85 -12.56
N VAL A 24 -15.80 -17.16 -11.56
CA VAL A 24 -15.86 -15.69 -11.45
C VAL A 24 -14.96 -15.04 -12.50
N ARG A 25 -13.87 -15.70 -12.88
CA ARG A 25 -12.94 -15.25 -13.94
C ARG A 25 -13.63 -15.08 -15.29
N GLU A 26 -14.65 -15.87 -15.60
CA GLU A 26 -15.42 -15.76 -16.83
C GLU A 26 -16.22 -14.44 -16.95
N LYS A 27 -16.43 -13.77 -15.82
CA LYS A 27 -17.22 -12.52 -15.74
C LYS A 27 -16.39 -11.27 -15.44
N TYR A 28 -15.21 -11.43 -14.85
CA TYR A 28 -14.42 -10.31 -14.35
C TYR A 28 -12.94 -10.44 -14.72
N ASP A 29 -12.37 -9.38 -15.26
CA ASP A 29 -10.97 -9.32 -15.70
C ASP A 29 -10.03 -8.83 -14.60
N ALA A 30 -10.54 -8.24 -13.55
CA ALA A 30 -9.77 -7.64 -12.47
C ALA A 30 -10.34 -7.99 -11.10
N PHE A 31 -9.48 -7.94 -10.09
CA PHE A 31 -9.83 -8.11 -8.70
C PHE A 31 -9.41 -6.86 -7.91
N ALA A 32 -10.24 -6.47 -6.96
CA ALA A 32 -9.91 -5.41 -6.00
C ALA A 32 -10.21 -5.89 -4.58
N TYR A 33 -9.31 -5.59 -3.64
CA TYR A 33 -9.59 -5.79 -2.23
C TYR A 33 -9.33 -4.52 -1.43
N PHE A 34 -10.04 -4.37 -0.32
CA PHE A 34 -10.06 -3.22 0.55
C PHE A 34 -9.80 -3.66 1.98
N LEU A 35 -8.92 -2.96 2.69
CA LEU A 35 -8.75 -3.22 4.12
C LEU A 35 -9.84 -2.46 4.91
N PRO A 36 -10.60 -3.15 5.76
CA PRO A 36 -11.64 -2.52 6.58
C PRO A 36 -11.07 -1.55 7.63
N THR A 37 -9.76 -1.66 7.89
CA THR A 37 -9.02 -0.78 8.80
C THR A 37 -8.72 0.61 8.22
N CYS A 38 -9.04 0.85 6.93
CA CYS A 38 -8.84 2.14 6.25
C CYS A 38 -10.19 2.83 5.94
N PRO A 39 -10.88 3.42 6.94
CA PRO A 39 -12.28 3.86 6.80
C PRO A 39 -12.47 5.14 5.97
N PHE A 40 -11.42 5.91 5.71
CA PHE A 40 -11.52 7.22 5.05
C PHE A 40 -11.25 7.21 3.54
N VAL A 41 -11.14 6.03 2.92
CA VAL A 41 -11.04 5.94 1.47
C VAL A 41 -12.32 6.46 0.82
N SER A 42 -12.19 7.33 -0.17
CA SER A 42 -13.33 7.90 -0.87
C SER A 42 -13.70 7.10 -2.13
N SER A 43 -14.95 7.23 -2.57
CA SER A 43 -15.39 6.65 -3.85
C SER A 43 -14.60 7.18 -5.04
N ASP A 44 -14.11 8.43 -4.97
CA ASP A 44 -13.34 9.04 -6.05
C ASP A 44 -11.91 8.47 -6.12
N ASP A 45 -11.31 8.09 -4.99
CA ASP A 45 -10.03 7.38 -4.98
C ASP A 45 -10.17 6.01 -5.65
N ILE A 46 -11.25 5.30 -5.34
CA ILE A 46 -11.57 3.99 -5.92
C ILE A 46 -11.79 4.12 -7.44
N LYS A 47 -12.60 5.09 -7.88
CA LYS A 47 -12.85 5.36 -9.30
C LYS A 47 -11.55 5.66 -10.05
N LYS A 48 -10.67 6.51 -9.48
CA LYS A 48 -9.34 6.76 -10.03
C LYS A 48 -8.53 5.48 -10.23
N GLY A 49 -8.55 4.59 -9.24
CA GLY A 49 -7.88 3.29 -9.34
C GLY A 49 -8.37 2.47 -10.53
N PHE A 50 -9.68 2.36 -10.68
CA PHE A 50 -10.31 1.67 -11.81
C PHE A 50 -10.00 2.33 -13.15
N GLU A 51 -10.05 3.66 -13.25
CA GLU A 51 -9.72 4.39 -14.47
C GLU A 51 -8.27 4.16 -14.90
N ILE A 52 -7.34 4.08 -13.95
CA ILE A 52 -5.94 3.77 -14.24
C ILE A 52 -5.79 2.33 -14.74
N LEU A 53 -6.42 1.37 -14.06
CA LEU A 53 -6.32 -0.04 -14.42
C LEU A 53 -6.96 -0.32 -15.78
N SER A 54 -8.13 0.28 -16.06
CA SER A 54 -8.88 0.10 -17.31
C SER A 54 -8.17 0.65 -18.56
N LYS A 55 -7.18 1.53 -18.41
CA LYS A 55 -6.34 1.99 -19.53
C LYS A 55 -5.43 0.90 -20.11
N GLY A 56 -5.29 -0.24 -19.44
CA GLY A 56 -4.54 -1.39 -19.93
C GLY A 56 -3.02 -1.19 -20.01
N ASN A 57 -2.49 -0.19 -19.31
CA ASN A 57 -1.06 0.13 -19.31
C ASN A 57 -0.37 -0.16 -17.96
N CYS A 58 -0.99 -0.98 -17.14
CA CYS A 58 -0.45 -1.50 -15.88
C CYS A 58 -1.12 -2.83 -15.53
N ASP A 59 -0.47 -3.60 -14.68
CA ASP A 59 -0.94 -4.90 -14.19
C ASP A 59 -1.70 -4.77 -12.88
N SER A 60 -1.37 -3.72 -12.12
CA SER A 60 -1.97 -3.44 -10.81
C SER A 60 -2.01 -1.96 -10.48
N VAL A 61 -2.89 -1.61 -9.55
CA VAL A 61 -3.00 -0.25 -8.98
C VAL A 61 -3.12 -0.38 -7.46
N VAL A 62 -2.33 0.40 -6.75
CA VAL A 62 -2.28 0.37 -5.28
C VAL A 62 -2.49 1.78 -4.74
N SER A 63 -3.29 1.89 -3.68
CA SER A 63 -3.41 3.14 -2.94
C SER A 63 -2.12 3.44 -2.19
N MET A 64 -1.59 4.65 -2.37
CA MET A 64 -0.32 5.11 -1.82
C MET A 64 -0.54 6.35 -0.97
N THR A 65 0.28 6.55 0.05
CA THR A 65 0.32 7.81 0.80
C THR A 65 1.76 8.31 0.91
N GLU A 66 1.93 9.62 0.95
CA GLU A 66 3.24 10.22 1.15
C GLU A 66 3.76 9.89 2.55
N ILE A 67 5.04 9.55 2.65
CA ILE A 67 5.72 9.40 3.93
C ILE A 67 6.12 10.81 4.38
N PRO A 68 5.53 11.34 5.48
CA PRO A 68 5.76 12.71 5.91
C PRO A 68 7.18 12.93 6.41
N GLU A 69 7.80 11.86 6.95
CA GLU A 69 9.18 11.91 7.43
C GLU A 69 10.16 11.86 6.27
N THR A 70 11.26 12.56 6.42
CA THR A 70 12.35 12.52 5.45
C THR A 70 13.13 11.22 5.60
N ILE A 71 12.65 10.16 4.93
CA ILE A 71 13.20 8.80 5.04
C ILE A 71 14.72 8.76 4.73
N GLN A 72 15.21 9.67 3.90
CA GLN A 72 16.64 9.76 3.57
C GLN A 72 17.50 10.21 4.75
N LEU A 73 16.92 10.68 5.83
CA LEU A 73 17.59 11.01 7.08
C LEU A 73 17.47 9.89 8.12
N ALA A 74 16.95 8.72 7.72
CA ALA A 74 16.84 7.57 8.61
C ALA A 74 18.22 7.04 8.97
N CYS A 75 18.37 6.69 10.26
CA CYS A 75 19.57 6.07 10.81
C CYS A 75 19.20 4.77 11.54
N LEU A 76 20.09 3.81 11.51
CA LEU A 76 20.06 2.69 12.44
C LEU A 76 20.81 3.08 13.72
N MET A 77 20.35 2.55 14.85
CA MET A 77 21.04 2.71 16.13
C MET A 77 21.48 1.33 16.65
N SER A 78 22.77 1.18 16.94
CA SER A 78 23.30 -0.03 17.54
C SER A 78 22.94 -0.13 19.03
N GLN A 79 23.15 -1.30 19.64
CA GLN A 79 22.98 -1.48 21.09
C GLN A 79 23.92 -0.60 21.91
N ASN A 80 25.06 -0.19 21.32
CA ASN A 80 26.03 0.69 21.95
C ASN A 80 25.78 2.18 21.67
N SER A 81 24.59 2.51 21.13
CA SER A 81 24.21 3.89 20.78
C SER A 81 24.98 4.49 19.58
N ASP A 82 25.66 3.68 18.78
CA ASP A 82 26.25 4.17 17.53
C ASP A 82 25.15 4.48 16.54
N VAL A 83 25.26 5.61 15.86
CA VAL A 83 24.30 6.06 14.84
C VAL A 83 24.88 5.79 13.45
N LEU A 84 24.16 4.99 12.66
CA LEU A 84 24.58 4.60 11.31
C LEU A 84 23.53 5.12 10.31
N PRO A 85 23.86 6.11 9.46
CA PRO A 85 22.98 6.56 8.39
C PRO A 85 22.63 5.41 7.44
N VAL A 86 21.35 5.34 7.04
CA VAL A 86 20.88 4.35 6.06
C VAL A 86 21.12 4.84 4.63
N PHE A 87 21.16 6.16 4.46
CA PHE A 87 21.37 6.83 3.16
C PHE A 87 22.51 7.84 3.28
N ASP A 88 23.21 8.08 2.20
CA ASP A 88 24.35 9.01 2.14
C ASP A 88 24.00 10.49 2.37
N ASN A 89 22.70 10.82 2.42
CA ASN A 89 22.22 12.20 2.52
C ASN A 89 22.79 12.96 3.72
N ILE A 90 22.85 12.32 4.90
CA ILE A 90 23.39 12.97 6.12
C ILE A 90 24.88 13.22 5.95
N GLU A 91 25.63 12.22 5.48
CA GLU A 91 27.08 12.30 5.29
C GLU A 91 27.46 13.33 4.22
N CYS A 92 26.64 13.49 3.18
CA CYS A 92 26.80 14.50 2.15
C CYS A 92 26.26 15.89 2.53
N GLY A 93 25.71 16.08 3.74
CA GLY A 93 25.10 17.33 4.18
C GLY A 93 23.80 17.71 3.47
N LEU A 94 23.17 16.77 2.76
CA LEU A 94 21.90 16.98 2.04
C LEU A 94 20.71 16.79 2.99
N THR A 95 20.58 17.67 3.98
CA THR A 95 19.53 17.58 5.02
C THR A 95 18.34 18.52 4.82
N ASN A 96 18.41 19.40 3.82
CA ASN A 96 17.32 20.34 3.53
C ASN A 96 16.16 19.62 2.81
N SER A 97 15.01 19.52 3.48
CA SER A 97 13.81 18.83 2.99
C SER A 97 13.31 19.30 1.62
N LYS A 98 13.59 20.56 1.24
CA LYS A 98 13.19 21.10 -0.08
C LYS A 98 13.87 20.41 -1.27
N PHE A 99 15.02 19.79 -1.06
CA PHE A 99 15.80 19.11 -2.10
C PHE A 99 15.73 17.59 -2.00
N ILE A 100 14.99 17.05 -1.01
CA ILE A 100 14.86 15.63 -0.78
C ILE A 100 13.65 15.09 -1.54
N LYS A 101 13.81 13.93 -2.18
CA LYS A 101 12.73 13.26 -2.92
C LYS A 101 11.60 12.86 -1.97
N LYS A 102 10.37 13.00 -2.44
CA LYS A 102 9.19 12.46 -1.76
C LYS A 102 9.15 10.95 -1.90
N TYR A 103 8.86 10.28 -0.82
CA TYR A 103 8.66 8.84 -0.78
C TYR A 103 7.21 8.52 -0.43
N TYR A 104 6.75 7.39 -0.92
CA TYR A 104 5.39 6.91 -0.73
C TYR A 104 5.41 5.48 -0.21
N LYS A 105 4.41 5.14 0.58
CA LYS A 105 4.14 3.77 1.03
C LYS A 105 2.72 3.35 0.64
N PRO A 106 2.42 2.04 0.50
CA PRO A 106 1.04 1.59 0.43
C PRO A 106 0.24 2.12 1.62
N SER A 107 -0.94 2.67 1.33
CA SER A 107 -1.81 3.21 2.39
C SER A 107 -2.68 2.14 3.05
N GLY A 108 -2.78 0.96 2.42
CA GLY A 108 -3.68 -0.10 2.87
C GLY A 108 -5.11 0.01 2.33
N ALA A 109 -5.55 1.19 1.92
CA ALA A 109 -6.95 1.44 1.60
C ALA A 109 -7.51 0.51 0.51
N PHE A 110 -6.76 0.32 -0.58
CA PHE A 110 -7.12 -0.66 -1.62
C PHE A 110 -5.92 -1.14 -2.44
N TYR A 111 -6.11 -2.32 -3.00
CA TYR A 111 -5.23 -2.95 -3.98
C TYR A 111 -6.09 -3.52 -5.11
N MET A 112 -5.75 -3.20 -6.36
CA MET A 112 -6.44 -3.68 -7.55
C MET A 112 -5.44 -4.32 -8.49
N GLY A 113 -5.84 -5.36 -9.22
CA GLY A 113 -4.96 -5.97 -10.22
C GLY A 113 -5.72 -6.82 -11.21
N LEU A 114 -5.12 -7.03 -12.37
CA LEU A 114 -5.62 -7.93 -13.38
C LEU A 114 -5.64 -9.37 -12.83
N TRP A 115 -6.73 -10.09 -13.08
CA TRP A 115 -6.95 -11.43 -12.53
C TRP A 115 -5.81 -12.39 -12.86
N ASP A 116 -5.49 -12.54 -14.14
CA ASP A 116 -4.45 -13.48 -14.58
C ASP A 116 -3.05 -13.10 -14.09
N TYR A 117 -2.78 -11.78 -14.00
CA TYR A 117 -1.53 -11.28 -13.45
C TYR A 117 -1.37 -11.66 -11.97
N LEU A 118 -2.41 -11.47 -11.17
CA LEU A 118 -2.38 -11.77 -9.74
C LEU A 118 -2.21 -13.28 -9.47
N LEU A 119 -2.95 -14.13 -10.18
CA LEU A 119 -2.79 -15.58 -10.05
C LEU A 119 -1.38 -16.04 -10.41
N LYS A 120 -0.82 -15.51 -11.50
CA LYS A 120 0.52 -15.87 -11.96
C LYS A 120 1.63 -15.40 -11.04
N ASN A 121 1.56 -14.15 -10.58
CA ASN A 121 2.66 -13.48 -9.90
C ASN A 121 2.54 -13.50 -8.38
N ARG A 122 1.34 -13.73 -7.83
CA ARG A 122 1.01 -13.73 -6.40
C ARG A 122 1.58 -12.49 -5.68
N ASN A 123 1.53 -11.35 -6.33
CA ASN A 123 2.13 -10.10 -5.84
C ASN A 123 1.65 -8.90 -6.67
N PHE A 124 1.36 -7.76 -6.03
CA PHE A 124 0.93 -6.54 -6.72
C PHE A 124 2.10 -5.76 -7.37
N PHE A 125 3.34 -5.99 -6.95
CA PHE A 125 4.48 -5.14 -7.29
C PHE A 125 5.51 -5.77 -8.25
N LYS A 126 5.28 -6.98 -8.76
CA LYS A 126 6.21 -7.66 -9.69
C LYS A 126 6.14 -7.16 -11.12
N GLY A 127 5.02 -6.58 -11.53
CA GLY A 127 4.80 -6.04 -12.87
C GLY A 127 4.77 -4.51 -12.89
N ILE A 128 4.01 -3.95 -13.83
CA ILE A 128 3.80 -2.51 -13.90
C ILE A 128 2.71 -2.13 -12.90
N THR A 129 3.12 -1.57 -11.77
CA THR A 129 2.21 -1.10 -10.73
C THR A 129 2.09 0.41 -10.78
N LYS A 130 0.87 0.92 -10.76
CA LYS A 130 0.59 2.35 -10.63
C LYS A 130 0.00 2.67 -9.27
N GLY A 131 0.21 3.91 -8.81
CA GLY A 131 -0.28 4.39 -7.51
C GLY A 131 -1.41 5.39 -7.65
N VAL A 132 -2.39 5.31 -6.75
CA VAL A 132 -3.33 6.41 -6.47
C VAL A 132 -2.90 7.02 -5.14
N VAL A 133 -2.48 8.29 -5.18
CA VAL A 133 -2.06 8.99 -3.96
C VAL A 133 -3.29 9.43 -3.19
N ILE A 134 -3.39 8.94 -1.95
CA ILE A 134 -4.40 9.33 -0.96
C ILE A 134 -3.70 10.24 0.07
N PRO A 135 -4.27 11.42 0.39
CA PRO A 135 -3.66 12.32 1.36
C PRO A 135 -3.59 11.67 2.75
N PRO A 136 -2.60 12.05 3.58
CA PRO A 136 -2.33 11.40 4.87
C PRO A 136 -3.54 11.32 5.80
N GLU A 137 -4.37 12.37 5.85
CA GLU A 137 -5.58 12.44 6.68
C GLU A 137 -6.65 11.41 6.27
N ARG A 138 -6.63 10.92 5.04
CA ARG A 138 -7.54 9.86 4.55
C ARG A 138 -6.88 8.49 4.41
N SER A 139 -5.59 8.40 4.72
CA SER A 139 -4.81 7.16 4.65
C SER A 139 -4.56 6.52 6.01
N VAL A 140 -5.42 6.82 6.98
CA VAL A 140 -5.35 6.23 8.32
C VAL A 140 -5.64 4.74 8.24
N ASP A 141 -4.73 3.93 8.77
CA ASP A 141 -4.87 2.48 8.94
C ASP A 141 -4.96 2.18 10.44
N ILE A 142 -6.11 1.71 10.88
CA ILE A 142 -6.44 1.50 12.30
C ILE A 142 -5.90 0.15 12.76
N ASN A 143 -4.79 0.16 13.48
CA ASN A 143 -4.17 -1.02 14.06
C ASN A 143 -4.12 -0.96 15.60
N THR A 144 -4.22 0.23 16.19
CA THR A 144 -4.12 0.45 17.63
C THR A 144 -5.23 1.36 18.14
N ILE A 145 -5.41 1.42 19.48
CA ILE A 145 -6.34 2.36 20.11
C ILE A 145 -5.97 3.82 19.82
N GLN A 146 -4.68 4.11 19.66
CA GLN A 146 -4.22 5.45 19.30
C GLN A 146 -4.69 5.83 17.90
N ASP A 147 -4.69 4.89 16.95
CA ASP A 147 -5.19 5.14 15.59
C ASP A 147 -6.69 5.42 15.59
N ILE A 148 -7.46 4.75 16.47
CA ILE A 148 -8.90 5.04 16.65
C ILE A 148 -9.09 6.48 17.10
N LYS A 149 -8.36 6.92 18.15
CA LYS A 149 -8.44 8.29 18.66
C LYS A 149 -8.05 9.33 17.62
N TYR A 150 -7.03 9.01 16.82
CA TYR A 150 -6.64 9.86 15.71
C TYR A 150 -7.75 9.92 14.64
N ALA A 151 -8.30 8.77 14.24
CA ALA A 151 -9.42 8.70 13.31
C ALA A 151 -10.64 9.49 13.78
N GLU A 152 -11.01 9.38 15.07
CA GLU A 152 -12.10 10.15 15.68
C GLU A 152 -11.85 11.67 15.63
N SER A 153 -10.60 12.12 15.68
CA SER A 153 -10.26 13.54 15.61
C SER A 153 -10.39 14.13 14.20
N LEU A 154 -10.54 13.29 13.17
CA LEU A 154 -10.68 13.69 11.76
C LEU A 154 -12.15 13.81 11.32
N VAL A 155 -13.11 13.42 12.16
CA VAL A 155 -14.54 13.43 11.92
C VAL A 155 -15.20 14.58 12.70
#